data_bc9807e2380f09bd8c8e586b5a25d467
#
_entry.id   bc9807e2380f09bd8c8e586b5a25d467
#
_cell.length_a   1.000
_cell.length_b   1.000
_cell.length_c   1.000
_cell.angle_alpha   90.00
_cell.angle_beta   90.00
_cell.angle_gamma   90.00
#
_symmetry.space_group_name_H-M   'P 1'
#
loop_
_entity.id
_entity.type
_entity.pdbx_description
1 polymer ?
#
loop_
_entity_poly.entity_id
_entity_poly.type
_entity_poly.pdbx_seq_one_letter_code
_entity_poly.pdbx_strand_id
1 'polypeptide(L)'
;MAVNVVEDWLNACSGCEISILNIGDPLVDLLPQLNFVHITALVDHKFFGQLGDGTTMEIPEAVVGIVSGGVRNEEQKHELQEIRKKTKFLISLGSCACFGGVPAQANMWKNEDIFEKVFRNCASTDPSPNPEHPNVPKWTPTCSAVDEVVKVDISIPGCPPHPDWIAEAITALLQGKTSWSLPERSVCDTCPVIRE
;
A
#
# COMPACT_ATOMS: atom_id res chain seq x y z
N MET A 1 7.90 24.48 7.30
CA MET A 1 8.68 23.24 7.50
C MET A 1 8.03 22.17 6.66
N ALA A 2 8.82 21.40 5.92
CA ALA A 2 8.30 20.31 5.12
C ALA A 2 7.69 19.21 6.01
N VAL A 3 6.63 18.57 5.53
CA VAL A 3 5.92 17.51 6.24
C VAL A 3 6.59 16.17 5.93
N ASN A 4 7.02 15.44 6.96
CA ASN A 4 7.58 14.11 6.77
C ASN A 4 6.50 13.14 6.30
N VAL A 5 6.81 12.39 5.25
CA VAL A 5 5.95 11.36 4.64
C VAL A 5 6.72 10.05 4.59
N VAL A 6 6.11 8.99 5.07
CA VAL A 6 6.55 7.62 4.85
C VAL A 6 5.57 6.93 3.91
N GLU A 7 6.07 6.27 2.90
CA GLU A 7 5.27 5.47 1.98
C GLU A 7 5.87 4.07 1.87
N ASP A 8 5.00 3.07 1.89
CA ASP A 8 5.42 1.70 1.69
C ASP A 8 4.35 0.87 0.97
N TRP A 9 4.82 -0.15 0.25
CA TRP A 9 3.95 -1.09 -0.44
C TRP A 9 4.02 -2.47 0.21
N LEU A 10 2.89 -3.02 0.55
CA LEU A 10 2.78 -4.37 1.07
C LEU A 10 2.65 -5.38 -0.09
N ASN A 11 1.58 -6.16 -0.13
CA ASN A 11 1.33 -7.05 -1.26
C ASN A 11 0.67 -6.27 -2.41
N ALA A 12 1.48 -5.65 -3.25
CA ALA A 12 1.08 -4.74 -4.33
C ALA A 12 1.83 -5.02 -5.64
N CYS A 13 1.49 -4.30 -6.68
CA CYS A 13 2.11 -4.36 -8.01
C CYS A 13 2.89 -3.09 -8.39
N SER A 14 3.06 -2.13 -7.48
CA SER A 14 3.64 -0.79 -7.70
C SER A 14 2.83 0.19 -8.58
N GLY A 15 1.64 -0.18 -9.01
CA GLY A 15 0.79 0.73 -9.81
C GLY A 15 0.37 1.98 -9.05
N CYS A 16 0.21 1.89 -7.73
CA CYS A 16 -0.15 3.02 -6.87
C CYS A 16 1.01 4.02 -6.76
N GLU A 17 2.23 3.55 -6.61
CA GLU A 17 3.46 4.34 -6.57
C GLU A 17 3.70 5.05 -7.91
N ILE A 18 3.49 4.33 -9.01
CA ILE A 18 3.53 4.93 -10.36
C ILE A 18 2.46 6.02 -10.49
N SER A 19 1.27 5.84 -9.91
CA SER A 19 0.22 6.85 -9.94
C SER A 19 0.59 8.10 -9.13
N ILE A 20 1.34 7.97 -8.02
CA ILE A 20 1.92 9.12 -7.32
C ILE A 20 2.85 9.89 -8.25
N LEU A 21 3.74 9.20 -8.97
CA LEU A 21 4.66 9.83 -9.92
C LEU A 21 3.93 10.49 -11.11
N ASN A 22 2.81 9.90 -11.53
CA ASN A 22 1.99 10.41 -12.62
C ASN A 22 1.16 11.65 -12.27
N ILE A 23 1.25 12.17 -11.02
CA ILE A 23 0.75 13.50 -10.68
C ILE A 23 1.40 14.55 -11.59
N GLY A 24 2.65 14.31 -12.00
CA GLY A 24 3.37 15.19 -12.93
C GLY A 24 3.79 16.53 -12.31
N ASP A 25 3.65 17.64 -13.06
CA ASP A 25 4.09 18.96 -12.61
C ASP A 25 3.55 19.37 -11.23
N PRO A 26 2.28 19.11 -10.85
CA PRO A 26 1.80 19.41 -9.50
C PRO A 26 2.55 18.69 -8.38
N LEU A 27 3.14 17.51 -8.64
CA LEU A 27 3.99 16.83 -7.66
C LEU A 27 5.25 17.65 -7.38
N VAL A 28 5.87 18.20 -8.43
CA VAL A 28 7.06 19.06 -8.32
C VAL A 28 6.77 20.29 -7.46
N ASP A 29 5.58 20.87 -7.59
CA ASP A 29 5.14 22.01 -6.78
C ASP A 29 4.86 21.63 -5.30
N LEU A 30 4.53 20.37 -5.04
CA LEU A 30 4.32 19.84 -3.70
C LEU A 30 5.61 19.46 -2.99
N LEU A 31 6.65 19.01 -3.72
CA LEU A 31 7.91 18.54 -3.14
C LEU A 31 8.57 19.51 -2.13
N PRO A 32 8.56 20.86 -2.29
CA PRO A 32 9.10 21.75 -1.28
C PRO A 32 8.37 21.70 0.07
N GLN A 33 7.14 21.19 0.09
CA GLN A 33 6.30 21.07 1.29
C GLN A 33 6.33 19.64 1.87
N LEU A 34 6.86 18.67 1.14
CA LEU A 34 6.93 17.26 1.51
C LEU A 34 8.40 16.84 1.70
N ASN A 35 8.64 16.07 2.74
CA ASN A 35 9.90 15.41 2.97
C ASN A 35 9.64 13.89 3.02
N PHE A 36 9.87 13.20 1.90
CA PHE A 36 9.78 11.76 1.85
C PHE A 36 10.96 11.14 2.61
N VAL A 37 10.71 10.74 3.86
CA VAL A 37 11.71 10.10 4.71
C VAL A 37 11.88 8.62 4.36
N HIS A 38 10.85 8.02 3.78
CA HIS A 38 10.87 6.72 3.14
C HIS A 38 9.80 6.69 2.04
N ILE A 39 10.19 6.23 0.88
CA ILE A 39 9.30 5.84 -0.24
C ILE A 39 10.06 4.84 -1.09
N THR A 40 9.53 3.67 -1.25
CA THR A 40 10.21 2.52 -1.86
C THR A 40 10.78 2.78 -3.25
N ALA A 41 10.15 3.65 -4.04
CA ALA A 41 10.57 3.95 -5.41
C ALA A 41 11.56 5.12 -5.56
N LEU A 42 11.67 6.01 -4.55
CA LEU A 42 12.36 7.30 -4.70
C LEU A 42 13.48 7.54 -3.68
N VAL A 43 13.46 6.89 -2.53
CA VAL A 43 14.40 7.16 -1.43
C VAL A 43 15.13 5.88 -1.06
N ASP A 44 16.46 5.96 -1.01
CA ASP A 44 17.30 4.83 -0.56
C ASP A 44 17.34 4.76 0.96
N HIS A 45 16.22 4.48 1.58
CA HIS A 45 16.07 4.18 2.99
C HIS A 45 15.54 2.75 3.15
N LYS A 46 16.08 2.00 4.09
CA LYS A 46 15.69 0.61 4.36
C LYS A 46 15.36 0.43 5.84
N PHE A 47 14.30 -0.30 6.13
CA PHE A 47 13.82 -0.49 7.51
C PHE A 47 14.74 -1.34 8.38
N PHE A 48 15.59 -2.18 7.79
CA PHE A 48 16.53 -3.05 8.50
C PHE A 48 17.99 -2.64 8.34
N GLY A 49 18.26 -1.34 8.42
CA GLY A 49 19.59 -0.77 8.20
C GLY A 49 19.93 -0.66 6.70
N GLN A 50 20.84 0.23 6.37
CA GLN A 50 21.15 0.59 4.98
C GLN A 50 21.72 -0.57 4.16
N LEU A 51 22.37 -1.54 4.80
CA LEU A 51 22.85 -2.78 4.17
C LEU A 51 21.85 -3.94 4.28
N GLY A 52 20.70 -3.75 4.94
CA GLY A 52 19.74 -4.80 5.22
C GLY A 52 20.23 -5.83 6.25
N ASP A 53 21.22 -5.46 7.06
CA ASP A 53 21.86 -6.29 8.07
C ASP A 53 21.38 -6.00 9.50
N GLY A 54 20.48 -5.05 9.65
CA GLY A 54 19.81 -4.73 10.92
C GLY A 54 18.84 -5.85 11.34
N THR A 55 18.74 -6.06 12.64
CA THR A 55 17.80 -7.02 13.24
C THR A 55 16.52 -6.35 13.75
N THR A 56 16.52 -5.03 13.82
CA THR A 56 15.40 -4.22 14.31
C THR A 56 14.87 -3.37 13.18
N MET A 57 13.55 -3.37 13.02
CA MET A 57 12.88 -2.51 12.04
C MET A 57 12.89 -1.05 12.53
N GLU A 58 13.44 -0.16 11.72
CA GLU A 58 13.53 1.27 12.00
C GLU A 58 12.66 2.05 11.02
N ILE A 59 11.44 2.36 11.41
CA ILE A 59 10.52 3.18 10.63
C ILE A 59 10.66 4.64 11.07
N PRO A 60 10.94 5.58 10.15
CA PRO A 60 11.02 7.00 10.48
C PRO A 60 9.69 7.56 11.00
N GLU A 61 9.74 8.49 11.94
CA GLU A 61 8.54 9.22 12.35
C GLU A 61 8.09 10.17 11.24
N ALA A 62 6.81 10.11 10.90
CA ALA A 62 6.22 10.92 9.87
C ALA A 62 4.84 11.47 10.28
N VAL A 63 4.43 12.57 9.65
CA VAL A 63 3.09 13.11 9.82
C VAL A 63 2.09 12.29 9.02
N VAL A 64 2.48 11.88 7.81
CA VAL A 64 1.63 11.13 6.89
C VAL A 64 2.31 9.80 6.56
N GLY A 65 1.56 8.72 6.74
CA GLY A 65 1.87 7.40 6.19
C GLY A 65 0.97 7.12 4.99
N ILE A 66 1.55 6.61 3.92
CA ILE A 66 0.83 6.12 2.75
C ILE A 66 1.17 4.64 2.61
N VAL A 67 0.16 3.78 2.53
CA VAL A 67 0.38 2.35 2.38
C VAL A 67 -0.44 1.82 1.22
N SER A 68 0.21 1.14 0.30
CA SER A 68 -0.42 0.42 -0.80
C SER A 68 -0.36 -1.11 -0.58
N GLY A 69 -1.17 -1.85 -1.34
CA GLY A 69 -1.20 -3.31 -1.24
C GLY A 69 -2.02 -3.87 -0.09
N GLY A 70 -2.26 -5.17 -0.12
CA GLY A 70 -2.92 -5.92 0.94
C GLY A 70 -1.93 -6.54 1.92
N VAL A 71 -2.41 -6.97 3.08
CA VAL A 71 -1.61 -7.64 4.11
C VAL A 71 -1.72 -9.16 3.91
N ARG A 72 -0.63 -9.80 3.50
CA ARG A 72 -0.63 -11.22 3.14
C ARG A 72 0.27 -12.10 4.00
N ASN A 73 1.21 -11.51 4.73
CA ASN A 73 2.12 -12.24 5.60
C ASN A 73 2.33 -11.51 6.94
N GLU A 74 2.91 -12.21 7.91
CA GLU A 74 3.11 -11.67 9.27
C GLU A 74 4.11 -10.52 9.32
N GLU A 75 5.09 -10.46 8.40
CA GLU A 75 6.03 -9.35 8.30
C GLU A 75 5.32 -8.07 7.85
N GLN A 76 4.56 -8.12 6.76
CA GLN A 76 3.75 -7.00 6.28
C GLN A 76 2.77 -6.49 7.33
N LYS A 77 2.17 -7.43 8.10
CA LYS A 77 1.28 -7.08 9.20
C LYS A 77 2.02 -6.31 10.30
N HIS A 78 3.21 -6.77 10.68
CA HIS A 78 4.03 -6.10 11.68
C HIS A 78 4.49 -4.73 11.19
N GLU A 79 4.98 -4.65 9.97
CA GLU A 79 5.42 -3.43 9.30
C GLU A 79 4.30 -2.37 9.26
N LEU A 80 3.11 -2.75 8.81
CA LEU A 80 1.94 -1.87 8.82
C LEU A 80 1.59 -1.35 10.23
N GLN A 81 1.68 -2.21 11.25
CA GLN A 81 1.44 -1.81 12.63
C GLN A 81 2.47 -0.82 13.13
N GLU A 82 3.75 -0.98 12.76
CA GLU A 82 4.81 -0.05 13.13
C GLU A 82 4.68 1.28 12.37
N ILE A 83 4.35 1.26 11.06
CA ILE A 83 4.05 2.49 10.29
C ILE A 83 2.90 3.25 10.96
N ARG A 84 1.81 2.56 11.34
CA ARG A 84 0.67 3.21 12.02
C ARG A 84 1.07 3.89 13.34
N LYS A 85 1.95 3.28 14.12
CA LYS A 85 2.43 3.85 15.39
C LYS A 85 3.28 5.11 15.18
N LYS A 86 3.99 5.18 14.06
CA LYS A 86 4.94 6.25 13.73
C LYS A 86 4.32 7.37 12.90
N THR A 87 3.07 7.25 12.50
CA THR A 87 2.39 8.23 11.66
C THR A 87 1.18 8.84 12.36
N LYS A 88 0.94 10.13 12.13
CA LYS A 88 -0.22 10.83 12.66
C LYS A 88 -1.48 10.52 11.83
N PHE A 89 -1.34 10.54 10.51
CA PHE A 89 -2.39 10.18 9.55
C PHE A 89 -1.91 9.02 8.71
N LEU A 90 -2.80 8.06 8.44
CA LEU A 90 -2.54 6.93 7.56
C LEU A 90 -3.51 6.93 6.39
N ILE A 91 -2.96 6.89 5.19
CA ILE A 91 -3.68 6.79 3.92
C ILE A 91 -3.57 5.36 3.41
N SER A 92 -4.68 4.68 3.17
CA SER A 92 -4.72 3.46 2.37
C SER A 92 -4.86 3.83 0.89
N LEU A 93 -3.85 3.48 0.08
CA LEU A 93 -3.76 3.84 -1.33
C LEU A 93 -4.01 2.65 -2.24
N GLY A 94 -5.01 2.77 -3.09
CA GLY A 94 -5.36 1.74 -4.06
C GLY A 94 -6.35 0.69 -3.55
N SER A 95 -6.99 -0.01 -4.48
CA SER A 95 -8.01 -1.03 -4.17
C SER A 95 -7.46 -2.20 -3.35
N CYS A 96 -6.17 -2.51 -3.47
CA CYS A 96 -5.54 -3.57 -2.68
C CYS A 96 -5.49 -3.18 -1.19
N ALA A 97 -5.06 -1.97 -0.88
CA ALA A 97 -5.02 -1.45 0.49
C ALA A 97 -6.42 -1.23 1.08
N CYS A 98 -7.36 -0.72 0.27
CA CYS A 98 -8.70 -0.37 0.73
C CYS A 98 -9.63 -1.59 0.90
N PHE A 99 -9.47 -2.63 0.07
CA PHE A 99 -10.46 -3.72 -0.04
C PHE A 99 -9.82 -5.11 -0.21
N GLY A 100 -8.50 -5.24 -0.08
CA GLY A 100 -7.75 -6.45 -0.41
C GLY A 100 -7.49 -6.62 -1.92
N GLY A 101 -8.35 -6.12 -2.79
CA GLY A 101 -8.17 -6.03 -4.24
C GLY A 101 -7.76 -7.34 -4.94
N VAL A 102 -6.80 -7.23 -5.86
CA VAL A 102 -6.28 -8.40 -6.61
C VAL A 102 -5.61 -9.42 -5.68
N PRO A 103 -4.77 -9.03 -4.70
CA PRO A 103 -4.16 -10.00 -3.78
C PRO A 103 -5.18 -10.83 -3.00
N ALA A 104 -6.30 -10.25 -2.59
CA ALA A 104 -7.32 -10.95 -1.84
C ALA A 104 -8.15 -11.95 -2.68
N GLN A 105 -7.99 -11.99 -4.00
CA GLN A 105 -8.58 -13.07 -4.82
C GLN A 105 -8.07 -14.45 -4.38
N ALA A 106 -6.86 -14.53 -3.83
CA ALA A 106 -6.32 -15.75 -3.25
C ALA A 106 -7.16 -16.29 -2.08
N ASN A 107 -7.97 -15.46 -1.43
CA ASN A 107 -8.83 -15.87 -0.30
C ASN A 107 -9.95 -16.84 -0.69
N MET A 108 -10.17 -17.03 -2.01
CA MET A 108 -11.09 -18.07 -2.51
C MET A 108 -10.56 -19.50 -2.29
N TRP A 109 -9.28 -19.67 -1.98
CA TRP A 109 -8.64 -20.97 -1.76
C TRP A 109 -7.88 -20.97 -0.44
N LYS A 110 -7.68 -22.15 0.12
CA LYS A 110 -6.81 -22.34 1.29
C LYS A 110 -5.34 -22.20 0.86
N ASN A 111 -4.49 -21.77 1.78
CA ASN A 111 -3.06 -21.65 1.52
C ASN A 111 -2.43 -22.97 1.04
N GLU A 112 -2.88 -24.10 1.62
CA GLU A 112 -2.41 -25.44 1.25
C GLU A 112 -2.71 -25.75 -0.22
N ASP A 113 -3.90 -25.39 -0.71
CA ASP A 113 -4.31 -25.63 -2.10
C ASP A 113 -3.49 -24.76 -3.06
N ILE A 114 -3.19 -23.52 -2.65
CA ILE A 114 -2.33 -22.60 -3.42
C ILE A 114 -0.91 -23.17 -3.47
N PHE A 115 -0.35 -23.61 -2.35
CA PHE A 115 0.99 -24.18 -2.30
C PHE A 115 1.10 -25.47 -3.11
N GLU A 116 0.09 -26.32 -3.03
CA GLU A 116 0.01 -27.53 -3.86
C GLU A 116 0.07 -27.18 -5.35
N LYS A 117 -0.72 -26.19 -5.77
CA LYS A 117 -0.78 -25.77 -7.17
C LYS A 117 0.51 -25.12 -7.65
N VAL A 118 1.15 -24.30 -6.82
CA VAL A 118 2.32 -23.51 -7.23
C VAL A 118 3.61 -24.29 -7.12
N PHE A 119 3.79 -25.10 -6.08
CA PHE A 119 5.08 -25.74 -5.78
C PHE A 119 5.14 -27.23 -6.15
N ARG A 120 3.99 -27.93 -6.29
CA ARG A 120 3.98 -29.38 -6.51
C ARG A 120 3.29 -29.79 -7.81
N ASN A 121 2.23 -29.08 -8.21
CA ASN A 121 1.42 -29.45 -9.36
C ASN A 121 1.34 -28.31 -10.39
N CYS A 122 2.51 -27.80 -10.78
CA CYS A 122 2.66 -26.79 -11.82
C CYS A 122 3.51 -27.33 -12.97
N ALA A 123 3.04 -27.14 -14.20
CA ALA A 123 3.72 -27.66 -15.39
C ALA A 123 5.10 -27.03 -15.66
N SER A 124 5.37 -25.86 -15.08
CA SER A 124 6.61 -25.09 -15.29
C SER A 124 7.60 -25.16 -14.12
N THR A 125 7.29 -25.93 -13.09
CA THR A 125 8.11 -26.00 -11.86
C THR A 125 8.30 -27.44 -11.45
N ASP A 126 9.53 -27.82 -11.11
CA ASP A 126 9.79 -29.14 -10.52
C ASP A 126 9.12 -29.20 -9.14
N PRO A 127 8.49 -30.34 -8.79
CA PRO A 127 7.85 -30.50 -7.49
C PRO A 127 8.81 -30.20 -6.33
N SER A 128 8.46 -29.27 -5.48
CA SER A 128 9.27 -28.84 -4.33
C SER A 128 8.43 -28.74 -3.06
N PRO A 129 9.03 -28.85 -1.86
CA PRO A 129 8.33 -28.60 -0.61
C PRO A 129 7.88 -27.11 -0.54
N ASN A 130 6.98 -26.82 0.38
CA ASN A 130 6.64 -25.44 0.68
C ASN A 130 7.89 -24.65 1.08
N PRO A 131 7.98 -23.34 0.77
CA PRO A 131 9.10 -22.54 1.18
C PRO A 131 9.08 -22.32 2.70
N GLU A 132 9.84 -23.09 3.43
CA GLU A 132 10.01 -22.99 4.88
C GLU A 132 11.45 -22.60 5.18
N HIS A 133 11.66 -21.34 5.48
CA HIS A 133 12.95 -20.81 5.88
C HIS A 133 12.75 -19.68 6.89
N PRO A 134 13.63 -19.47 7.88
CA PRO A 134 13.51 -18.37 8.85
C PRO A 134 13.34 -16.99 8.24
N ASN A 135 13.91 -16.77 7.05
CA ASN A 135 13.83 -15.49 6.33
C ASN A 135 12.63 -15.41 5.35
N VAL A 136 11.76 -16.43 5.32
CA VAL A 136 10.53 -16.40 4.53
C VAL A 136 9.36 -16.14 5.47
N PRO A 137 8.69 -14.98 5.38
CA PRO A 137 7.59 -14.66 6.28
C PRO A 137 6.44 -15.65 6.16
N LYS A 138 5.84 -16.02 7.28
CA LYS A 138 4.66 -16.88 7.29
C LYS A 138 3.47 -16.15 6.68
N TRP A 139 2.74 -16.82 5.81
CA TRP A 139 1.50 -16.30 5.26
C TRP A 139 0.43 -16.22 6.33
N THR A 140 -0.31 -15.13 6.32
CA THR A 140 -1.58 -15.02 7.05
C THR A 140 -2.61 -15.97 6.45
N PRO A 141 -3.64 -16.38 7.20
CA PRO A 141 -4.71 -17.25 6.67
C PRO A 141 -5.40 -16.65 5.44
N THR A 142 -5.58 -15.33 5.44
CA THR A 142 -6.18 -14.56 4.36
C THR A 142 -5.37 -13.31 4.06
N CYS A 143 -5.50 -12.76 2.87
CA CYS A 143 -5.03 -11.41 2.54
C CYS A 143 -6.07 -10.41 3.05
N SER A 144 -5.66 -9.49 3.91
CA SER A 144 -6.52 -8.47 4.51
C SER A 144 -6.33 -7.09 3.86
N ALA A 145 -7.36 -6.27 3.90
CA ALA A 145 -7.24 -4.83 3.66
C ALA A 145 -6.49 -4.16 4.83
N VAL A 146 -6.00 -2.95 4.61
CA VAL A 146 -5.22 -2.21 5.63
C VAL A 146 -6.07 -1.87 6.85
N ASP A 147 -7.33 -1.49 6.64
CA ASP A 147 -8.26 -1.12 7.70
C ASP A 147 -8.73 -2.30 8.56
N GLU A 148 -8.58 -3.53 8.07
CA GLU A 148 -8.80 -4.75 8.88
C GLU A 148 -7.68 -5.00 9.89
N VAL A 149 -6.53 -4.35 9.73
CA VAL A 149 -5.34 -4.54 10.59
C VAL A 149 -5.08 -3.33 11.48
N VAL A 150 -5.19 -2.12 10.93
CA VAL A 150 -4.95 -0.86 11.65
C VAL A 150 -5.99 0.19 11.28
N LYS A 151 -6.14 1.21 12.13
CA LYS A 151 -7.01 2.34 11.81
C LYS A 151 -6.45 3.16 10.65
N VAL A 152 -7.25 3.33 9.60
CA VAL A 152 -7.00 4.21 8.46
C VAL A 152 -7.75 5.53 8.65
N ASP A 153 -7.15 6.63 8.24
CA ASP A 153 -7.75 7.97 8.34
C ASP A 153 -8.33 8.43 6.98
N ILE A 154 -7.69 8.05 5.87
CA ILE A 154 -8.13 8.39 4.51
C ILE A 154 -7.97 7.15 3.62
N SER A 155 -8.98 6.85 2.80
CA SER A 155 -8.93 5.79 1.81
C SER A 155 -9.05 6.37 0.40
N ILE A 156 -8.10 6.02 -0.47
CA ILE A 156 -8.08 6.45 -1.88
C ILE A 156 -8.11 5.19 -2.75
N PRO A 157 -9.30 4.65 -3.06
CA PRO A 157 -9.41 3.44 -3.87
C PRO A 157 -9.11 3.72 -5.34
N GLY A 158 -8.83 2.65 -6.08
CA GLY A 158 -8.51 2.65 -7.52
C GLY A 158 -7.47 1.59 -7.82
N CYS A 159 -7.35 1.15 -9.07
CA CYS A 159 -6.38 0.13 -9.47
C CYS A 159 -5.67 0.53 -10.78
N PRO A 160 -4.73 1.51 -10.70
CA PRO A 160 -4.42 2.38 -9.56
C PRO A 160 -5.42 3.53 -9.37
N PRO A 161 -5.32 4.28 -8.25
CA PRO A 161 -6.09 5.52 -8.06
C PRO A 161 -5.73 6.58 -9.08
N HIS A 162 -6.66 7.48 -9.38
CA HIS A 162 -6.36 8.61 -10.26
C HIS A 162 -5.35 9.57 -9.60
N PRO A 163 -4.32 10.04 -10.34
CA PRO A 163 -3.29 10.93 -9.79
C PRO A 163 -3.87 12.20 -9.14
N ASP A 164 -4.89 12.79 -9.73
CA ASP A 164 -5.53 14.01 -9.20
C ASP A 164 -6.12 13.79 -7.80
N TRP A 165 -6.72 12.63 -7.53
CA TRP A 165 -7.26 12.31 -6.20
C TRP A 165 -6.17 12.19 -5.15
N ILE A 166 -5.01 11.66 -5.54
CA ILE A 166 -3.84 11.58 -4.65
C ILE A 166 -3.34 12.99 -4.35
N ALA A 167 -3.19 13.84 -5.38
CA ALA A 167 -2.75 15.22 -5.23
C ALA A 167 -3.73 16.04 -4.38
N GLU A 168 -5.04 15.90 -4.59
CA GLU A 168 -6.07 16.55 -3.79
C GLU A 168 -6.03 16.13 -2.32
N ALA A 169 -5.91 14.84 -2.03
CA ALA A 169 -5.83 14.32 -0.67
C ALA A 169 -4.59 14.85 0.07
N ILE A 170 -3.42 14.82 -0.57
CA ILE A 170 -2.18 15.36 -0.02
C ILE A 170 -2.32 16.87 0.21
N THR A 171 -2.83 17.61 -0.76
CA THR A 171 -3.04 19.06 -0.65
C THR A 171 -4.01 19.40 0.50
N ALA A 172 -5.08 18.63 0.66
CA ALA A 172 -6.02 18.81 1.75
C ALA A 172 -5.36 18.64 3.13
N LEU A 173 -4.52 17.61 3.29
CA LEU A 173 -3.76 17.39 4.52
C LEU A 173 -2.76 18.52 4.79
N LEU A 174 -2.05 19.02 3.77
CA LEU A 174 -1.13 20.15 3.91
C LEU A 174 -1.86 21.44 4.33
N GLN A 175 -3.11 21.62 3.93
CA GLN A 175 -3.99 22.72 4.35
C GLN A 175 -4.59 22.50 5.75
N GLY A 176 -4.24 21.41 6.45
CA GLY A 176 -4.76 21.10 7.79
C GLY A 176 -6.16 20.47 7.80
N LYS A 177 -6.69 20.08 6.63
CA LYS A 177 -7.93 19.32 6.55
C LYS A 177 -7.63 17.87 6.91
N THR A 178 -8.28 17.36 7.93
CA THR A 178 -8.05 15.99 8.43
C THR A 178 -8.98 14.94 7.81
N SER A 179 -9.89 15.37 6.94
CA SER A 179 -10.80 14.50 6.20
C SER A 179 -10.78 14.86 4.73
N TRP A 180 -10.62 13.85 3.92
CA TRP A 180 -10.80 13.90 2.47
C TRP A 180 -11.63 12.68 2.06
N SER A 181 -12.50 12.83 1.10
CA SER A 181 -13.30 11.74 0.54
C SER A 181 -13.42 11.89 -0.97
N LEU A 182 -13.61 10.78 -1.65
CA LEU A 182 -13.96 10.78 -3.06
C LEU A 182 -15.26 11.59 -3.32
N PRO A 183 -15.44 12.10 -4.55
CA PRO A 183 -16.72 12.66 -4.97
C PRO A 183 -17.87 11.68 -4.72
N GLU A 184 -19.00 12.16 -4.23
CA GLU A 184 -20.18 11.32 -3.97
C GLU A 184 -20.82 10.77 -5.26
N ARG A 185 -20.48 11.35 -6.41
CA ARG A 185 -20.98 10.91 -7.72
C ARG A 185 -20.04 9.92 -8.36
N SER A 186 -20.59 8.81 -8.81
CA SER A 186 -19.84 7.83 -9.60
C SER A 186 -19.63 8.32 -11.05
N VAL A 187 -18.64 7.78 -11.72
CA VAL A 187 -18.43 8.02 -13.19
C VAL A 187 -19.68 7.65 -13.98
N CYS A 188 -20.46 6.70 -13.48
CA CYS A 188 -21.73 6.31 -14.10
C CYS A 188 -22.79 7.41 -14.09
N ASP A 189 -22.78 8.30 -13.09
CA ASP A 189 -23.77 9.39 -13.00
C ASP A 189 -23.53 10.50 -14.02
N THR A 190 -22.29 10.62 -14.49
CA THR A 190 -21.86 11.59 -15.50
C THR A 190 -21.62 10.94 -16.87
N CYS A 191 -21.87 9.64 -17.02
CA CYS A 191 -21.67 8.91 -18.27
C CYS A 191 -22.66 9.40 -19.34
N PRO A 192 -22.18 9.78 -20.56
CA PRO A 192 -23.07 10.25 -21.63
C PRO A 192 -23.88 9.10 -22.28
N VAL A 193 -23.57 7.84 -21.97
CA VAL A 193 -24.31 6.69 -22.48
C VAL A 193 -25.63 6.58 -21.73
N ILE A 194 -26.73 6.67 -22.49
CA ILE A 194 -28.08 6.50 -21.98
C ILE A 194 -28.19 5.04 -21.48
N ARG A 195 -28.62 4.88 -20.24
CA ARG A 195 -28.96 3.58 -19.69
C ARG A 195 -30.43 3.30 -20.03
N GLU A 196 -30.65 2.35 -20.91
CA GLU A 196 -31.97 1.76 -21.11
C GLU A 196 -32.31 0.76 -20.01
#